data_9fc2cf4f40b0ee1ea212d87dbb956b8e
#
_entry.id   9fc2cf4f40b0ee1ea212d87dbb956b8e
#
_cell.length_a   1.000
_cell.length_b   1.000
_cell.length_c   1.000
_cell.angle_alpha   90.00
_cell.angle_beta   90.00
_cell.angle_gamma   90.00
#
_symmetry.space_group_name_H-M   'P 1'
#
loop_
_entity.id
_entity.type
_entity.pdbx_description
1 polymer ?
#
loop_
_entity_poly.entity_id
_entity_poly.type
_entity_poly.pdbx_seq_one_letter_code
_entity_poly.pdbx_strand_id
1 'polypeptide(L)'
;MHTYGVVECSRQITQRMGLPEEDRQLAQLIGLLHDIGRFEQLKRYNSFEPNTMDHASFGVQILFEEGMIRQFVQDNTWDSIIRTAIAKHSDYKLEGIEDSRELMHARIIRDADKLDNCRVKLEDPIETMLGVSAEEVGKTKISPEVMEQVYRKESILSQTRKTKMDYWVSYLAYFFDINYEATFQIIREQNYVDRLINRIPYSNPETVAKMEEVRSIIHF
;
A
#
# COMPACT_ATOMS: atom_id res chain seq x y z
N MET A 1 -4.65 6.66 -12.56
CA MET A 1 -5.62 5.73 -11.91
C MET A 1 -4.82 4.66 -11.17
N HIS A 2 -5.07 4.46 -9.87
CA HIS A 2 -4.30 3.58 -8.98
C HIS A 2 -4.20 2.13 -9.47
N THR A 3 -5.30 1.47 -9.76
CA THR A 3 -5.32 0.06 -10.18
C THR A 3 -4.35 -0.26 -11.33
N TYR A 4 -4.32 0.56 -12.39
CA TYR A 4 -3.37 0.36 -13.48
C TYR A 4 -1.92 0.67 -13.08
N GLY A 5 -1.71 1.57 -12.15
CA GLY A 5 -0.41 1.81 -11.53
C GLY A 5 0.10 0.58 -10.78
N VAL A 6 -0.77 -0.09 -10.02
CA VAL A 6 -0.44 -1.34 -9.32
C VAL A 6 -0.11 -2.48 -10.30
N VAL A 7 -0.85 -2.60 -11.41
CA VAL A 7 -0.51 -3.55 -12.49
C VAL A 7 0.89 -3.29 -13.04
N GLU A 8 1.22 -2.03 -13.33
CA GLU A 8 2.54 -1.66 -13.84
C GLU A 8 3.64 -1.88 -12.79
N CYS A 9 3.41 -1.57 -11.52
CA CYS A 9 4.33 -1.87 -10.43
C CYS A 9 4.57 -3.38 -10.29
N SER A 10 3.50 -4.20 -10.36
CA SER A 10 3.61 -5.67 -10.35
C SER A 10 4.47 -6.17 -11.51
N ARG A 11 4.29 -5.62 -12.71
CA ARG A 11 5.10 -5.95 -13.89
C ARG A 11 6.58 -5.62 -13.67
N GLN A 12 6.88 -4.42 -13.18
CA GLN A 12 8.26 -3.97 -12.94
C GLN A 12 8.96 -4.81 -11.87
N ILE A 13 8.28 -5.05 -10.75
CA ILE A 13 8.82 -5.86 -9.63
C ILE A 13 9.14 -7.27 -10.13
N THR A 14 8.17 -7.95 -10.75
CA THR A 14 8.33 -9.35 -11.19
C THR A 14 9.35 -9.50 -12.31
N GLN A 15 9.47 -8.51 -13.19
CA GLN A 15 10.52 -8.46 -14.21
C GLN A 15 11.91 -8.36 -13.59
N ARG A 16 12.11 -7.49 -12.60
CA ARG A 16 13.40 -7.33 -11.89
C ARG A 16 13.73 -8.56 -11.04
N MET A 17 12.72 -9.26 -10.52
CA MET A 17 12.90 -10.53 -9.82
C MET A 17 13.27 -11.69 -10.77
N GLY A 18 13.17 -11.52 -12.09
CA GLY A 18 13.41 -12.56 -13.07
C GLY A 18 12.41 -13.71 -13.03
N LEU A 19 11.15 -13.44 -12.62
CA LEU A 19 10.14 -14.48 -12.51
C LEU A 19 9.71 -15.02 -13.89
N PRO A 20 9.25 -16.28 -13.94
CA PRO A 20 8.66 -16.88 -15.14
C PRO A 20 7.48 -16.04 -15.64
N GLU A 21 7.20 -16.14 -16.96
CA GLU A 21 6.13 -15.36 -17.60
C GLU A 21 4.77 -15.61 -16.94
N GLU A 22 4.48 -16.84 -16.56
CA GLU A 22 3.26 -17.20 -15.85
C GLU A 22 3.07 -16.41 -14.56
N ASP A 23 4.10 -16.35 -13.70
CA ASP A 23 4.03 -15.59 -12.45
C ASP A 23 3.98 -14.08 -12.68
N ARG A 24 4.61 -13.59 -13.75
CA ARG A 24 4.52 -12.17 -14.14
C ARG A 24 3.11 -11.78 -14.55
N GLN A 25 2.44 -12.62 -15.36
CA GLN A 25 1.06 -12.39 -15.77
C GLN A 25 0.10 -12.53 -14.59
N LEU A 26 0.31 -13.53 -13.73
CA LEU A 26 -0.49 -13.74 -12.53
C LEU A 26 -0.40 -12.57 -11.56
N ALA A 27 0.79 -12.02 -11.33
CA ALA A 27 0.98 -10.85 -10.48
C ALA A 27 0.27 -9.60 -11.04
N GLN A 28 0.29 -9.41 -12.37
CA GLN A 28 -0.44 -8.31 -13.00
C GLN A 28 -1.96 -8.49 -12.89
N LEU A 29 -2.46 -9.71 -13.03
CA LEU A 29 -3.87 -10.03 -12.83
C LEU A 29 -4.30 -9.77 -11.38
N ILE A 30 -3.51 -10.20 -10.41
CA ILE A 30 -3.77 -9.92 -9.00
C ILE A 30 -3.78 -8.41 -8.76
N GLY A 31 -2.83 -7.67 -9.34
CA GLY A 31 -2.79 -6.21 -9.29
C GLY A 31 -4.04 -5.54 -9.88
N LEU A 32 -4.60 -6.11 -10.96
CA LEU A 32 -5.84 -5.61 -11.54
C LEU A 32 -7.06 -5.84 -10.64
N LEU A 33 -7.08 -6.95 -9.90
CA LEU A 33 -8.25 -7.42 -9.16
C LEU A 33 -8.22 -7.08 -7.65
N HIS A 34 -7.06 -6.70 -7.09
CA HIS A 34 -6.86 -6.61 -5.63
C HIS A 34 -7.90 -5.74 -4.92
N ASP A 35 -8.29 -4.65 -5.54
CA ASP A 35 -9.21 -3.65 -4.99
C ASP A 35 -10.64 -3.75 -5.56
N ILE A 36 -11.03 -4.90 -6.17
CA ILE A 36 -12.37 -5.05 -6.76
C ILE A 36 -13.49 -4.81 -5.74
N GLY A 37 -13.28 -5.15 -4.48
CA GLY A 37 -14.22 -4.89 -3.39
C GLY A 37 -14.42 -3.40 -3.06
N ARG A 38 -13.48 -2.52 -3.45
CA ARG A 38 -13.61 -1.05 -3.27
C ARG A 38 -14.77 -0.44 -4.05
N PHE A 39 -15.11 -1.01 -5.20
CA PHE A 39 -16.26 -0.52 -5.98
C PHE A 39 -17.56 -0.68 -5.20
N GLU A 40 -17.75 -1.81 -4.53
CA GLU A 40 -18.93 -2.02 -3.71
C GLU A 40 -18.88 -1.23 -2.40
N GLN A 41 -17.70 -1.08 -1.81
CA GLN A 41 -17.50 -0.21 -0.65
C GLN A 41 -17.94 1.22 -0.96
N LEU A 42 -17.47 1.77 -2.08
CA LEU A 42 -17.83 3.12 -2.50
C LEU A 42 -19.35 3.25 -2.79
N LYS A 43 -19.92 2.25 -3.46
CA LYS A 43 -21.36 2.22 -3.77
C LYS A 43 -22.24 2.22 -2.51
N ARG A 44 -21.86 1.46 -1.47
CA ARG A 44 -22.65 1.32 -0.23
C ARG A 44 -22.44 2.46 0.76
N TYR A 45 -21.20 2.92 0.90
CA TYR A 45 -20.79 3.82 1.98
C TYR A 45 -20.33 5.19 1.51
N ASN A 46 -20.16 5.39 0.21
CA ASN A 46 -19.55 6.60 -0.38
C ASN A 46 -18.25 7.01 0.34
N SER A 47 -17.46 6.01 0.78
CA SER A 47 -16.26 6.19 1.59
C SER A 47 -15.29 5.03 1.38
N PHE A 48 -14.00 5.30 1.52
CA PHE A 48 -12.92 4.31 1.56
C PHE A 48 -12.38 4.07 2.97
N GLU A 49 -13.06 4.57 4.00
CA GLU A 49 -12.63 4.41 5.39
C GLU A 49 -12.57 2.92 5.79
N PRO A 50 -11.48 2.47 6.45
CA PRO A 50 -11.26 1.05 6.74
C PRO A 50 -12.34 0.40 7.61
N ASN A 51 -13.02 1.20 8.45
CA ASN A 51 -14.06 0.72 9.37
C ASN A 51 -15.46 0.60 8.72
N THR A 52 -15.62 0.97 7.45
CA THR A 52 -16.90 0.86 6.76
C THR A 52 -17.11 -0.53 6.17
N MET A 53 -16.07 -1.15 5.64
CA MET A 53 -16.11 -2.46 5.00
C MET A 53 -14.70 -3.02 4.83
N ASP A 54 -14.54 -4.32 5.05
CA ASP A 54 -13.34 -5.05 4.63
C ASP A 54 -13.43 -5.34 3.12
N HIS A 55 -12.82 -4.46 2.34
CA HIS A 55 -12.83 -4.55 0.87
C HIS A 55 -12.05 -5.77 0.35
N ALA A 56 -11.04 -6.24 1.06
CA ALA A 56 -10.25 -7.41 0.67
C ALA A 56 -11.10 -8.68 0.75
N SER A 57 -11.73 -8.93 1.91
CA SER A 57 -12.66 -10.06 2.09
C SER A 57 -13.83 -9.97 1.12
N PHE A 58 -14.36 -8.77 0.88
CA PHE A 58 -15.48 -8.61 -0.07
C PHE A 58 -15.03 -8.83 -1.52
N GLY A 59 -13.81 -8.44 -1.87
CA GLY A 59 -13.22 -8.76 -3.17
C GLY A 59 -13.12 -10.27 -3.41
N VAL A 60 -12.71 -11.02 -2.39
CA VAL A 60 -12.71 -12.50 -2.44
C VAL A 60 -14.12 -13.06 -2.65
N GLN A 61 -15.12 -12.53 -1.94
CA GLN A 61 -16.51 -12.94 -2.12
C GLN A 61 -16.97 -12.72 -3.56
N ILE A 62 -16.80 -11.53 -4.12
CA ILE A 62 -17.17 -11.22 -5.52
C ILE A 62 -16.49 -12.18 -6.51
N LEU A 63 -15.20 -12.39 -6.34
CA LEU A 63 -14.44 -13.18 -7.29
C LEU A 63 -14.77 -14.67 -7.22
N PHE A 64 -14.85 -15.23 -6.01
CA PHE A 64 -14.88 -16.70 -5.85
C PHE A 64 -16.23 -17.25 -5.41
N GLU A 65 -16.98 -16.55 -4.58
CA GLU A 65 -18.31 -17.03 -4.15
C GLU A 65 -19.38 -16.67 -5.17
N GLU A 66 -19.29 -15.48 -5.76
CA GLU A 66 -20.19 -15.04 -6.85
C GLU A 66 -19.69 -15.48 -8.24
N GLY A 67 -18.49 -16.08 -8.32
CA GLY A 67 -17.93 -16.70 -9.52
C GLY A 67 -17.35 -15.75 -10.57
N MET A 68 -17.18 -14.46 -10.25
CA MET A 68 -16.67 -13.47 -11.22
C MET A 68 -15.26 -13.80 -11.71
N ILE A 69 -14.46 -14.52 -10.94
CA ILE A 69 -13.09 -14.90 -11.32
C ILE A 69 -13.04 -15.65 -12.66
N ARG A 70 -14.07 -16.42 -13.01
CA ARG A 70 -14.16 -17.16 -14.29
C ARG A 70 -14.27 -16.25 -15.53
N GLN A 71 -14.46 -14.94 -15.35
CA GLN A 71 -14.37 -13.96 -16.44
C GLN A 71 -12.91 -13.58 -16.76
N PHE A 72 -11.97 -13.87 -15.87
CA PHE A 72 -10.56 -13.53 -15.99
C PHE A 72 -9.66 -14.75 -16.21
N VAL A 73 -9.99 -15.88 -15.57
CA VAL A 73 -9.27 -17.15 -15.70
C VAL A 73 -10.23 -18.28 -16.01
N GLN A 74 -9.84 -19.22 -16.89
CA GLN A 74 -10.73 -20.26 -17.38
C GLN A 74 -10.93 -21.42 -16.39
N ASP A 75 -9.89 -21.76 -15.64
CA ASP A 75 -9.86 -22.87 -14.69
C ASP A 75 -9.45 -22.43 -13.28
N ASN A 76 -9.29 -23.37 -12.37
CA ASN A 76 -9.02 -23.11 -10.96
C ASN A 76 -7.54 -23.25 -10.57
N THR A 77 -6.64 -23.38 -11.51
CA THR A 77 -5.20 -23.62 -11.27
C THR A 77 -4.58 -22.57 -10.34
N TRP A 78 -4.99 -21.31 -10.48
CA TRP A 78 -4.42 -20.19 -9.70
C TRP A 78 -5.37 -19.63 -8.63
N ASP A 79 -6.53 -20.27 -8.42
CA ASP A 79 -7.55 -19.74 -7.52
C ASP A 79 -7.04 -19.53 -6.09
N SER A 80 -6.28 -20.47 -5.54
CA SER A 80 -5.75 -20.33 -4.18
C SER A 80 -4.78 -19.17 -4.07
N ILE A 81 -3.88 -19.00 -5.05
CA ILE A 81 -2.90 -17.91 -5.10
C ILE A 81 -3.60 -16.56 -5.18
N ILE A 82 -4.55 -16.41 -6.12
CA ILE A 82 -5.30 -15.16 -6.31
C ILE A 82 -6.12 -14.84 -5.05
N ARG A 83 -6.83 -15.84 -4.50
CA ARG A 83 -7.64 -15.70 -3.29
C ARG A 83 -6.78 -15.22 -2.11
N THR A 84 -5.68 -15.91 -1.84
CA THR A 84 -4.78 -15.58 -0.72
C THR A 84 -4.18 -14.18 -0.89
N ALA A 85 -3.67 -13.87 -2.08
CA ALA A 85 -3.06 -12.58 -2.37
C ALA A 85 -4.06 -11.42 -2.16
N ILE A 86 -5.30 -11.55 -2.68
CA ILE A 86 -6.34 -10.52 -2.54
C ILE A 86 -6.84 -10.44 -1.09
N ALA A 87 -7.08 -11.58 -0.42
CA ALA A 87 -7.54 -11.60 0.97
C ALA A 87 -6.56 -10.90 1.93
N LYS A 88 -5.24 -11.03 1.66
CA LYS A 88 -4.17 -10.62 2.56
C LYS A 88 -3.49 -9.30 2.19
N HIS A 89 -3.85 -8.67 1.06
CA HIS A 89 -3.11 -7.49 0.58
C HIS A 89 -3.17 -6.30 1.56
N SER A 90 -4.28 -6.13 2.28
CA SER A 90 -4.50 -5.03 3.22
C SER A 90 -4.28 -5.38 4.69
N ASP A 91 -3.91 -6.62 5.01
CA ASP A 91 -3.63 -7.04 6.39
C ASP A 91 -2.46 -6.23 6.98
N TYR A 92 -2.54 -5.94 8.28
CA TYR A 92 -1.45 -5.23 8.98
C TYR A 92 -0.13 -6.00 8.92
N LYS A 93 -0.18 -7.33 9.10
CA LYS A 93 0.96 -8.24 8.92
C LYS A 93 0.55 -9.41 8.05
N LEU A 94 1.50 -9.88 7.25
CA LEU A 94 1.27 -11.03 6.39
C LEU A 94 1.63 -12.31 7.15
N GLU A 95 0.63 -13.02 7.64
CA GLU A 95 0.78 -14.22 8.46
C GLU A 95 -0.13 -15.36 7.97
N GLY A 96 0.21 -16.61 8.34
CA GLY A 96 -0.62 -17.78 8.11
C GLY A 96 -0.66 -18.28 6.66
N ILE A 97 0.35 -17.98 5.85
CA ILE A 97 0.49 -18.47 4.48
C ILE A 97 1.63 -19.49 4.45
N GLU A 98 1.30 -20.76 4.20
CA GLU A 98 2.26 -21.87 4.20
C GLU A 98 2.83 -22.14 2.81
N ASP A 99 2.02 -21.98 1.75
CA ASP A 99 2.48 -22.17 0.39
C ASP A 99 3.40 -21.04 -0.06
N SER A 100 4.56 -21.39 -0.56
CA SER A 100 5.60 -20.43 -0.94
C SER A 100 5.22 -19.56 -2.15
N ARG A 101 4.44 -20.09 -3.09
CA ARG A 101 3.99 -19.34 -4.27
C ARG A 101 2.85 -18.40 -3.91
N GLU A 102 1.92 -18.81 -3.04
CA GLU A 102 0.90 -17.91 -2.47
C GLU A 102 1.56 -16.75 -1.69
N LEU A 103 2.53 -17.06 -0.83
CA LEU A 103 3.27 -16.06 -0.06
C LEU A 103 4.03 -15.09 -0.99
N MET A 104 4.65 -15.59 -2.06
CA MET A 104 5.34 -14.78 -3.04
C MET A 104 4.38 -13.75 -3.67
N HIS A 105 3.24 -14.19 -4.18
CA HIS A 105 2.26 -13.31 -4.81
C HIS A 105 1.58 -12.37 -3.81
N ALA A 106 1.31 -12.81 -2.58
CA ALA A 106 0.81 -11.95 -1.51
C ALA A 106 1.80 -10.82 -1.16
N ARG A 107 3.11 -11.09 -1.16
CA ARG A 107 4.15 -10.07 -0.98
C ARG A 107 4.25 -9.13 -2.18
N ILE A 108 4.18 -9.66 -3.41
CA ILE A 108 4.26 -8.85 -4.64
C ILE A 108 3.12 -7.83 -4.70
N ILE A 109 1.89 -8.23 -4.44
CA ILE A 109 0.76 -7.29 -4.48
C ILE A 109 0.87 -6.21 -3.40
N ARG A 110 1.33 -6.55 -2.19
CA ARG A 110 1.54 -5.57 -1.12
C ARG A 110 2.61 -4.55 -1.50
N ASP A 111 3.70 -5.02 -2.09
CA ASP A 111 4.78 -4.14 -2.57
C ASP A 111 4.29 -3.25 -3.72
N ALA A 112 3.59 -3.80 -4.69
CA ALA A 112 3.08 -3.09 -5.85
C ALA A 112 2.05 -2.01 -5.48
N ASP A 113 1.13 -2.32 -4.56
CA ASP A 113 0.14 -1.39 -4.04
C ASP A 113 0.81 -0.21 -3.32
N LYS A 114 1.77 -0.49 -2.41
CA LYS A 114 2.53 0.55 -1.70
C LYS A 114 3.39 1.39 -2.65
N LEU A 115 3.98 0.76 -3.66
CA LEU A 115 4.80 1.46 -4.64
C LEU A 115 3.98 2.45 -5.48
N ASP A 116 2.80 2.05 -5.97
CA ASP A 116 1.91 2.99 -6.67
C ASP A 116 1.33 4.04 -5.73
N ASN A 117 1.07 3.69 -4.47
CA ASN A 117 0.68 4.66 -3.45
C ASN A 117 1.72 5.79 -3.29
N CYS A 118 3.02 5.52 -3.43
CA CYS A 118 4.05 6.58 -3.43
C CYS A 118 3.81 7.58 -4.57
N ARG A 119 3.53 7.10 -5.79
CA ARG A 119 3.19 7.94 -6.94
C ARG A 119 1.91 8.76 -6.67
N VAL A 120 0.84 8.10 -6.24
CA VAL A 120 -0.44 8.75 -5.90
C VAL A 120 -0.25 9.84 -4.85
N LYS A 121 0.53 9.56 -3.79
CA LYS A 121 0.81 10.54 -2.73
C LYS A 121 1.67 11.71 -3.21
N LEU A 122 2.35 11.61 -4.35
CA LEU A 122 3.09 12.70 -4.97
C LEU A 122 2.27 13.47 -6.00
N GLU A 123 1.31 12.84 -6.67
CA GLU A 123 0.55 13.45 -7.77
C GLU A 123 -0.77 14.07 -7.30
N ASP A 124 -1.50 13.40 -6.42
CA ASP A 124 -2.82 13.86 -5.97
C ASP A 124 -2.71 15.06 -5.02
N PRO A 125 -3.66 16.03 -5.05
CA PRO A 125 -3.68 17.14 -4.12
C PRO A 125 -3.77 16.67 -2.66
N ILE A 126 -3.00 17.31 -1.77
CA ILE A 126 -3.00 17.01 -0.32
C ILE A 126 -4.41 17.18 0.26
N GLU A 127 -5.14 18.19 -0.18
CA GLU A 127 -6.52 18.45 0.25
C GLU A 127 -7.47 17.29 -0.07
N THR A 128 -7.28 16.64 -1.22
CA THR A 128 -8.08 15.47 -1.61
C THR A 128 -7.80 14.29 -0.70
N MET A 129 -6.52 14.11 -0.29
CA MET A 129 -6.10 12.97 0.52
C MET A 129 -6.35 13.15 2.02
N LEU A 130 -6.17 14.38 2.53
CA LEU A 130 -6.17 14.66 3.97
C LEU A 130 -7.27 15.63 4.41
N GLY A 131 -8.00 16.23 3.47
CA GLY A 131 -9.08 17.16 3.76
C GLY A 131 -8.63 18.54 4.26
N VAL A 132 -7.33 18.83 4.21
CA VAL A 132 -6.70 20.10 4.63
C VAL A 132 -5.51 20.40 3.73
N SER A 133 -5.05 21.67 3.68
CA SER A 133 -3.89 22.06 2.88
C SER A 133 -2.58 21.46 3.40
N ALA A 134 -1.55 21.43 2.55
CA ALA A 134 -0.21 20.95 2.93
C ALA A 134 0.38 21.78 4.09
N GLU A 135 0.14 23.10 4.10
CA GLU A 135 0.57 24.01 5.17
C GLU A 135 -0.12 23.68 6.50
N GLU A 136 -1.40 23.33 6.47
CA GLU A 136 -2.13 22.92 7.67
C GLU A 136 -1.62 21.59 8.21
N VAL A 137 -1.31 20.63 7.33
CA VAL A 137 -0.62 19.38 7.72
C VAL A 137 0.69 19.70 8.43
N GLY A 138 1.55 20.53 7.84
CA GLY A 138 2.88 20.86 8.36
C GLY A 138 2.89 21.63 9.69
N LYS A 139 1.77 22.22 10.10
CA LYS A 139 1.57 22.85 11.42
C LYS A 139 1.29 21.85 12.52
N THR A 140 0.81 20.66 12.22
CA THR A 140 0.43 19.67 13.22
C THR A 140 1.62 18.87 13.73
N LYS A 141 1.52 18.36 14.97
CA LYS A 141 2.55 17.52 15.59
C LYS A 141 2.38 16.06 15.17
N ILE A 142 3.46 15.30 15.26
CA ILE A 142 3.43 13.84 15.18
C ILE A 142 3.18 13.30 16.58
N SER A 143 2.19 12.42 16.73
CA SER A 143 1.86 11.78 18.01
C SER A 143 3.01 10.88 18.51
N PRO A 144 3.25 10.82 19.82
CA PRO A 144 4.29 9.95 20.37
C PRO A 144 4.12 8.48 19.96
N GLU A 145 2.88 7.98 19.97
CA GLU A 145 2.56 6.59 19.61
C GLU A 145 2.92 6.27 18.15
N VAL A 146 2.82 7.25 17.25
CA VAL A 146 3.23 7.11 15.84
C VAL A 146 4.75 7.05 15.74
N MET A 147 5.46 7.93 16.44
CA MET A 147 6.93 7.91 16.46
C MET A 147 7.49 6.62 17.07
N GLU A 148 6.86 6.06 18.09
CA GLU A 148 7.26 4.76 18.65
C GLU A 148 7.21 3.63 17.60
N GLN A 149 6.19 3.60 16.75
CA GLN A 149 6.07 2.62 15.67
C GLN A 149 7.14 2.87 14.59
N VAL A 150 7.43 4.13 14.26
CA VAL A 150 8.52 4.48 13.34
C VAL A 150 9.88 3.99 13.89
N TYR A 151 10.17 4.20 15.17
CA TYR A 151 11.42 3.73 15.79
C TYR A 151 11.55 2.21 15.79
N ARG A 152 10.42 1.48 15.86
CA ARG A 152 10.38 0.02 15.72
C ARG A 152 10.42 -0.45 14.27
N LYS A 153 10.41 0.46 13.30
CA LYS A 153 10.30 0.17 11.86
C LYS A 153 9.07 -0.68 11.53
N GLU A 154 7.94 -0.28 12.09
CA GLU A 154 6.64 -0.93 11.88
C GLU A 154 5.70 -0.01 11.10
N SER A 155 4.75 -0.60 10.35
CA SER A 155 3.61 0.13 9.79
C SER A 155 2.80 0.80 10.91
N ILE A 156 2.20 1.96 10.62
CA ILE A 156 1.42 2.70 11.63
C ILE A 156 0.00 2.12 11.71
N LEU A 157 -0.41 1.75 12.92
CA LEU A 157 -1.78 1.33 13.19
C LEU A 157 -2.75 2.50 13.00
N SER A 158 -3.83 2.28 12.25
CA SER A 158 -4.80 3.34 11.92
C SER A 158 -5.40 4.02 13.15
N GLN A 159 -5.62 3.26 14.21
CA GLN A 159 -6.18 3.76 15.48
C GLN A 159 -5.25 4.67 16.28
N THR A 160 -3.95 4.69 15.98
CA THR A 160 -2.98 5.58 16.67
C THR A 160 -2.85 6.95 16.00
N ARG A 161 -3.42 7.11 14.80
CA ARG A 161 -3.38 8.38 14.05
C ARG A 161 -4.38 9.37 14.62
N LYS A 162 -3.89 10.48 15.19
CA LYS A 162 -4.69 11.55 15.83
C LYS A 162 -4.60 12.88 15.08
N THR A 163 -3.51 13.10 14.35
CA THR A 163 -3.23 14.37 13.67
C THR A 163 -3.05 14.16 12.17
N LYS A 164 -3.09 15.22 11.38
CA LYS A 164 -2.84 15.14 9.94
C LYS A 164 -1.41 14.71 9.60
N MET A 165 -0.42 15.08 10.45
CA MET A 165 0.93 14.57 10.33
C MET A 165 1.03 13.07 10.61
N ASP A 166 0.23 12.52 11.52
CA ASP A 166 0.21 11.07 11.77
C ASP A 166 -0.23 10.30 10.50
N TYR A 167 -1.24 10.82 9.79
CA TYR A 167 -1.65 10.25 8.50
C TYR A 167 -0.53 10.34 7.48
N TRP A 168 0.18 11.48 7.40
CA TRP A 168 1.29 11.63 6.46
C TRP A 168 2.45 10.68 6.78
N VAL A 169 2.85 10.59 8.04
CA VAL A 169 3.89 9.65 8.51
C VAL A 169 3.47 8.20 8.27
N SER A 170 2.17 7.87 8.38
CA SER A 170 1.71 6.51 8.09
C SER A 170 1.92 6.10 6.63
N TYR A 171 1.91 7.04 5.68
CA TYR A 171 2.26 6.74 4.29
C TYR A 171 3.76 6.48 4.12
N LEU A 172 4.61 7.20 4.86
CA LEU A 172 6.05 6.95 4.87
C LEU A 172 6.40 5.61 5.54
N ALA A 173 5.67 5.23 6.57
CA ALA A 173 5.86 3.95 7.26
C ALA A 173 5.53 2.73 6.39
N TYR A 174 4.90 2.90 5.22
CA TYR A 174 4.73 1.82 4.23
C TYR A 174 6.06 1.24 3.75
N PHE A 175 7.14 2.01 3.78
CA PHE A 175 8.47 1.52 3.42
C PHE A 175 8.99 0.42 4.36
N PHE A 176 8.49 0.32 5.59
CA PHE A 176 8.85 -0.74 6.53
C PHE A 176 8.20 -2.09 6.21
N ASP A 177 7.18 -2.13 5.36
CA ASP A 177 6.47 -3.34 4.94
C ASP A 177 6.70 -3.65 3.45
N ILE A 178 7.86 -3.27 2.92
CA ILE A 178 8.34 -3.67 1.60
C ILE A 178 9.10 -4.98 1.74
N ASN A 179 8.86 -5.92 0.83
CA ASN A 179 9.33 -7.29 0.93
C ASN A 179 10.50 -7.62 0.00
N TYR A 180 10.59 -6.99 -1.17
CA TYR A 180 11.55 -7.37 -2.20
C TYR A 180 12.57 -6.28 -2.51
N GLU A 181 13.85 -6.69 -2.67
CA GLU A 181 14.91 -5.79 -3.11
C GLU A 181 14.60 -5.11 -4.45
N ALA A 182 13.91 -5.81 -5.35
CA ALA A 182 13.42 -5.24 -6.61
C ALA A 182 12.55 -3.99 -6.40
N THR A 183 11.72 -3.99 -5.36
CA THR A 183 10.87 -2.85 -5.00
C THR A 183 11.70 -1.71 -4.39
N PHE A 184 12.65 -2.02 -3.50
CA PHE A 184 13.57 -1.02 -2.96
C PHE A 184 14.41 -0.34 -4.04
N GLN A 185 14.86 -1.07 -5.07
CA GLN A 185 15.56 -0.49 -6.20
C GLN A 185 14.70 0.56 -6.91
N ILE A 186 13.41 0.28 -7.16
CA ILE A 186 12.50 1.24 -7.78
C ILE A 186 12.30 2.46 -6.87
N ILE A 187 12.13 2.25 -5.56
CA ILE A 187 11.97 3.34 -4.59
C ILE A 187 13.18 4.28 -4.61
N ARG A 188 14.41 3.73 -4.65
CA ARG A 188 15.65 4.51 -4.75
C ARG A 188 15.76 5.24 -6.08
N GLU A 189 15.54 4.57 -7.22
CA GLU A 189 15.60 5.17 -8.55
C GLU A 189 14.62 6.33 -8.74
N GLN A 190 13.43 6.22 -8.15
CA GLN A 190 12.39 7.25 -8.18
C GLN A 190 12.57 8.33 -7.10
N ASN A 191 13.53 8.14 -6.20
CA ASN A 191 13.74 8.99 -5.02
C ASN A 191 12.45 9.24 -4.21
N TYR A 192 11.63 8.19 -4.03
CA TYR A 192 10.31 8.34 -3.41
C TYR A 192 10.38 8.82 -1.96
N VAL A 193 11.38 8.37 -1.18
CA VAL A 193 11.52 8.73 0.23
C VAL A 193 11.66 10.24 0.38
N ASP A 194 12.67 10.84 -0.26
CA ASP A 194 12.92 12.29 -0.14
C ASP A 194 11.81 13.13 -0.76
N ARG A 195 11.28 12.70 -1.90
CA ARG A 195 10.17 13.41 -2.56
C ARG A 195 8.94 13.47 -1.68
N LEU A 196 8.58 12.37 -1.01
CA LEU A 196 7.44 12.33 -0.09
C LEU A 196 7.71 13.12 1.18
N ILE A 197 8.88 12.98 1.80
CA ILE A 197 9.25 13.74 3.00
C ILE A 197 9.21 15.25 2.70
N ASN A 198 9.76 15.68 1.57
CA ASN A 198 9.86 17.11 1.23
C ASN A 198 8.54 17.70 0.68
N ARG A 199 7.49 16.88 0.51
CA ARG A 199 6.23 17.36 -0.05
C ARG A 199 5.45 18.28 0.89
N ILE A 200 5.60 18.11 2.21
CA ILE A 200 4.89 18.90 3.22
C ILE A 200 5.79 20.04 3.71
N PRO A 201 5.31 21.30 3.70
CA PRO A 201 6.05 22.44 4.25
C PRO A 201 5.92 22.45 5.79
N TYR A 202 6.83 21.76 6.49
CA TYR A 202 6.81 21.68 7.94
C TYR A 202 7.12 23.05 8.56
N SER A 203 6.22 23.56 9.39
CA SER A 203 6.38 24.83 10.12
C SER A 203 6.38 24.66 11.64
N ASN A 204 5.97 23.52 12.17
CA ASN A 204 6.09 23.20 13.58
C ASN A 204 7.52 22.72 13.87
N PRO A 205 8.30 23.38 14.78
CA PRO A 205 9.71 23.02 15.03
C PRO A 205 9.91 21.58 15.51
N GLU A 206 8.98 21.05 16.34
CA GLU A 206 9.04 19.68 16.81
C GLU A 206 8.84 18.69 15.65
N THR A 207 7.90 19.00 14.74
CA THR A 207 7.65 18.20 13.55
C THR A 207 8.84 18.21 12.59
N VAL A 208 9.49 19.37 12.40
CA VAL A 208 10.72 19.45 11.59
C VAL A 208 11.79 18.50 12.12
N ALA A 209 12.07 18.55 13.44
CA ALA A 209 13.08 17.67 14.06
C ALA A 209 12.72 16.18 13.89
N LYS A 210 11.47 15.80 14.18
CA LYS A 210 11.00 14.42 14.03
C LYS A 210 11.03 13.93 12.59
N MET A 211 10.76 14.78 11.60
CA MET A 211 10.81 14.39 10.20
C MET A 211 12.24 14.12 9.70
N GLU A 212 13.25 14.79 10.27
CA GLU A 212 14.65 14.43 10.02
C GLU A 212 15.02 13.08 10.64
N GLU A 213 14.47 12.75 11.82
CA GLU A 213 14.61 11.41 12.41
C GLU A 213 13.92 10.36 11.53
N VAL A 214 12.68 10.59 11.07
CA VAL A 214 11.95 9.73 10.14
C VAL A 214 12.76 9.49 8.86
N ARG A 215 13.34 10.57 8.29
CA ARG A 215 14.23 10.48 7.12
C ARG A 215 15.40 9.53 7.38
N SER A 216 16.07 9.72 8.50
CA SER A 216 17.24 8.90 8.88
C SER A 216 16.90 7.42 9.07
N ILE A 217 15.69 7.12 9.58
CA ILE A 217 15.24 5.75 9.85
C ILE A 217 14.80 5.02 8.57
N ILE A 218 14.19 5.75 7.63
CA ILE A 218 13.66 5.17 6.36
C ILE A 218 14.75 5.03 5.29
N HIS A 219 15.87 5.74 5.38
CA HIS A 219 16.97 5.54 4.44
C HIS A 219 17.54 4.10 4.52
N PHE A 220 17.49 3.38 3.39
CA PHE A 220 18.04 2.04 3.15
C PHE A 220 18.97 2.01 1.95
#